data_37521084904e6ad527593f0ab71a476e
#
_entry.id   37521084904e6ad527593f0ab71a476e
#
_cell.length_a   1.000
_cell.length_b   1.000
_cell.length_c   1.000
_cell.angle_alpha   90.00
_cell.angle_beta   90.00
_cell.angle_gamma   90.00
#
_symmetry.space_group_name_H-M   'P 1'
#
loop_
_entity.id
_entity.type
_entity.pdbx_description
1 polymer ?
#
loop_
_entity_poly.entity_id
_entity_poly.type
_entity_poly.pdbx_seq_one_letter_code
_entity_poly.pdbx_strand_id
1 'polypeptide(L)'
;HWAALHSDLVKRACSICGSAKTSPHNLAMLHAYKSTFEASPEWSDSACSEWDPKILTIVSSIGATMAMSQDWYREGQHLSDEVTDVAGAIENLKSLFISWVPADLYAQTLTWMAADVSNNATFNGDLAAALAAIKIPFLMMPCNTDMYFRVADNEAELPYMSNGAIKVIESYSGHMAGLPGFNTDDDAFVNNQLLNLLGVPAS
;
A
#
# COMPACT_ATOMS: atom_id res chain seq x y z
N HIS A 1 0.19 4.26 13.69
CA HIS A 1 -0.32 5.05 14.84
C HIS A 1 -0.49 4.21 16.11
N TRP A 2 -1.19 3.06 16.08
CA TRP A 2 -1.43 2.22 17.27
C TRP A 2 -0.14 1.84 17.99
N ALA A 3 0.88 1.38 17.28
CA ALA A 3 2.15 0.96 17.85
C ALA A 3 2.94 2.12 18.50
N ALA A 4 2.79 3.35 17.97
CA ALA A 4 3.48 4.53 18.46
C ALA A 4 2.75 5.24 19.61
N LEU A 5 1.41 5.34 19.54
CA LEU A 5 0.61 6.10 20.50
C LEU A 5 0.00 5.23 21.60
N HIS A 6 -0.18 3.94 21.36
CA HIS A 6 -0.89 2.99 22.24
C HIS A 6 -0.11 1.68 22.37
N SER A 7 1.21 1.78 22.57
CA SER A 7 2.09 0.60 22.67
C SER A 7 1.76 -0.33 23.86
N ASP A 8 1.06 0.17 24.86
CA ASP A 8 0.52 -0.62 25.97
C ASP A 8 -0.62 -1.56 25.56
N LEU A 9 -1.35 -1.22 24.49
CA LEU A 9 -2.45 -2.03 23.94
C LEU A 9 -2.00 -2.99 22.84
N VAL A 10 -0.81 -2.78 22.27
CA VAL A 10 -0.30 -3.53 21.12
C VAL A 10 0.89 -4.38 21.54
N LYS A 11 0.82 -5.69 21.37
CA LYS A 11 1.91 -6.60 21.73
C LYS A 11 2.93 -6.80 20.61
N ARG A 12 2.50 -6.75 19.36
CA ARG A 12 3.31 -6.92 18.14
C ARG A 12 2.61 -6.20 17.01
N ALA A 13 3.35 -5.75 16.02
CA ALA A 13 2.78 -5.15 14.81
C ALA A 13 3.58 -5.56 13.59
N CYS A 14 2.91 -5.56 12.43
CA CYS A 14 3.53 -5.77 11.13
C CYS A 14 3.00 -4.74 10.15
N SER A 15 3.90 -4.19 9.32
CA SER A 15 3.59 -3.40 8.14
C SER A 15 3.97 -4.21 6.91
N ILE A 16 3.01 -4.47 6.03
CA ILE A 16 3.23 -5.18 4.76
C ILE A 16 3.02 -4.16 3.65
N CYS A 17 4.03 -3.98 2.79
CA CYS A 17 4.00 -3.01 1.68
C CYS A 17 3.51 -1.62 2.16
N GLY A 18 4.15 -1.06 3.19
CA GLY A 18 3.75 0.21 3.80
C GLY A 18 4.92 1.01 4.37
N SER A 19 4.66 2.25 4.76
CA SER A 19 5.62 3.16 5.42
C SER A 19 4.96 3.97 6.52
N ALA A 20 5.78 4.57 7.39
CA ALA A 20 5.28 5.39 8.49
C ALA A 20 4.77 6.77 8.04
N LYS A 21 5.20 7.22 6.86
CA LYS A 21 4.83 8.51 6.28
C LYS A 21 4.73 8.41 4.76
N THR A 22 3.73 9.09 4.18
CA THR A 22 3.58 9.20 2.72
C THR A 22 4.79 9.88 2.10
N SER A 23 5.44 9.20 1.17
CA SER A 23 6.61 9.73 0.45
C SER A 23 6.22 10.84 -0.53
N PRO A 24 7.16 11.73 -0.91
CA PRO A 24 6.91 12.73 -1.96
C PRO A 24 6.49 12.10 -3.31
N HIS A 25 7.02 10.91 -3.65
CA HIS A 25 6.62 10.19 -4.85
C HIS A 25 5.15 9.75 -4.78
N ASN A 26 4.73 9.18 -3.64
CA ASN A 26 3.33 8.80 -3.43
C ASN A 26 2.41 10.02 -3.44
N LEU A 27 2.83 11.16 -2.87
CA LEU A 27 2.06 12.40 -2.96
C LEU A 27 1.83 12.82 -4.42
N ALA A 28 2.85 12.73 -5.29
CA ALA A 28 2.70 13.07 -6.70
C ALA A 28 1.68 12.15 -7.40
N MET A 29 1.75 10.85 -7.15
CA MET A 29 0.78 9.87 -7.68
C MET A 29 -0.63 10.12 -7.12
N LEU A 30 -0.77 10.35 -5.80
CA LEU A 30 -2.06 10.62 -5.15
C LEU A 30 -2.69 11.93 -5.64
N HIS A 31 -1.88 12.92 -6.03
CA HIS A 31 -2.37 14.11 -6.72
C HIS A 31 -2.98 13.76 -8.09
N ALA A 32 -2.44 12.79 -8.82
CA ALA A 32 -3.05 12.34 -10.07
C ALA A 32 -4.43 11.69 -9.82
N TYR A 33 -4.55 10.82 -8.80
CA TYR A 33 -5.86 10.29 -8.39
C TYR A 33 -6.83 11.41 -8.01
N LYS A 34 -6.43 12.27 -7.07
CA LYS A 34 -7.25 13.38 -6.59
C LYS A 34 -7.76 14.25 -7.75
N SER A 35 -6.85 14.68 -8.62
CA SER A 35 -7.20 15.53 -9.77
C SER A 35 -8.10 14.81 -10.77
N THR A 36 -7.95 13.49 -10.91
CA THR A 36 -8.82 12.68 -11.78
C THR A 36 -10.25 12.69 -11.27
N PHE A 37 -10.46 12.46 -9.98
CA PHE A 37 -11.80 12.55 -9.38
C PHE A 37 -12.39 13.93 -9.55
N GLU A 38 -11.65 14.98 -9.22
CA GLU A 38 -12.11 16.38 -9.27
C GLU A 38 -12.35 16.91 -10.69
N ALA A 39 -11.85 16.23 -11.71
CA ALA A 39 -12.11 16.56 -13.12
C ALA A 39 -13.47 16.05 -13.61
N SER A 40 -14.15 15.17 -12.88
CA SER A 40 -15.48 14.69 -13.26
C SER A 40 -16.51 15.82 -13.08
N PRO A 41 -17.33 16.11 -14.10
CA PRO A 41 -18.43 17.08 -13.97
C PRO A 41 -19.49 16.68 -12.93
N GLU A 42 -19.59 15.38 -12.67
CA GLU A 42 -20.55 14.79 -11.70
C GLU A 42 -19.98 14.77 -10.28
N TRP A 43 -18.70 15.15 -10.13
CA TRP A 43 -18.02 15.21 -8.84
C TRP A 43 -18.50 16.46 -8.08
N SER A 44 -19.54 16.31 -7.30
CA SER A 44 -19.98 17.31 -6.34
C SER A 44 -19.76 16.80 -4.92
N ASP A 45 -18.74 17.31 -4.23
CA ASP A 45 -18.52 17.18 -2.79
C ASP A 45 -18.59 15.76 -2.22
N SER A 46 -17.61 14.90 -2.47
CA SER A 46 -17.42 13.63 -1.75
C SER A 46 -18.68 12.72 -1.63
N ALA A 47 -19.74 13.04 -2.33
CA ALA A 47 -21.03 12.31 -2.29
C ALA A 47 -21.27 11.45 -3.54
N CYS A 48 -20.28 11.35 -4.45
CA CYS A 48 -20.43 10.57 -5.68
C CYS A 48 -20.52 9.07 -5.35
N SER A 49 -21.70 8.48 -5.57
CA SER A 49 -21.97 7.06 -5.31
C SER A 49 -21.78 6.17 -6.55
N GLU A 50 -21.71 6.77 -7.73
CA GLU A 50 -21.62 6.07 -9.00
C GLU A 50 -20.35 6.49 -9.77
N TRP A 51 -19.75 5.54 -10.50
CA TRP A 51 -18.58 5.80 -11.29
C TRP A 51 -18.91 6.50 -12.62
N ASP A 52 -18.25 7.62 -12.89
CA ASP A 52 -18.04 8.07 -14.26
C ASP A 52 -17.11 7.04 -14.96
N PRO A 53 -17.52 6.42 -16.09
CA PRO A 53 -16.73 5.40 -16.77
C PRO A 53 -15.34 5.88 -17.21
N LYS A 54 -15.16 7.16 -17.50
CA LYS A 54 -13.86 7.74 -17.87
C LYS A 54 -12.95 7.83 -16.65
N ILE A 55 -13.49 8.32 -15.53
CA ILE A 55 -12.76 8.41 -14.25
C ILE A 55 -12.34 7.01 -13.80
N LEU A 56 -13.24 6.04 -13.84
CA LEU A 56 -12.92 4.65 -13.51
C LEU A 56 -11.78 4.12 -14.38
N THR A 57 -11.79 4.37 -15.69
CA THR A 57 -10.72 3.94 -16.59
C THR A 57 -9.38 4.59 -16.25
N ILE A 58 -9.35 5.91 -15.96
CA ILE A 58 -8.11 6.61 -15.62
C ILE A 58 -7.57 6.12 -14.29
N VAL A 59 -8.41 6.02 -13.26
CA VAL A 59 -8.03 5.51 -11.93
C VAL A 59 -7.45 4.09 -12.03
N SER A 60 -8.09 3.21 -12.79
CA SER A 60 -7.62 1.85 -13.02
C SER A 60 -6.28 1.81 -13.77
N SER A 61 -6.08 2.69 -14.73
CA SER A 61 -4.82 2.79 -15.48
C SER A 61 -3.67 3.27 -14.58
N ILE A 62 -3.92 4.26 -13.70
CA ILE A 62 -2.94 4.70 -12.70
C ILE A 62 -2.61 3.52 -11.76
N GLY A 63 -3.64 2.83 -11.26
CA GLY A 63 -3.47 1.66 -10.39
C GLY A 63 -2.67 0.55 -11.06
N ALA A 64 -2.99 0.21 -12.31
CA ALA A 64 -2.27 -0.80 -13.08
C ALA A 64 -0.78 -0.47 -13.24
N THR A 65 -0.45 0.82 -13.42
CA THR A 65 0.95 1.27 -13.57
C THR A 65 1.73 1.19 -12.25
N MET A 66 1.09 1.40 -11.11
CA MET A 66 1.78 1.61 -9.83
C MET A 66 1.67 0.40 -8.89
N ALA A 67 0.58 -0.38 -8.96
CA ALA A 67 0.39 -1.51 -8.06
C ALA A 67 1.22 -2.72 -8.46
N MET A 68 1.42 -2.94 -9.76
CA MET A 68 2.26 -4.00 -10.28
C MET A 68 3.65 -3.45 -10.68
N SER A 69 4.65 -4.29 -10.64
CA SER A 69 6.00 -3.89 -11.04
C SER A 69 6.17 -3.89 -12.57
N GLN A 70 7.22 -3.21 -13.05
CA GLN A 70 7.63 -3.29 -14.45
C GLN A 70 8.01 -4.73 -14.84
N ASP A 71 8.63 -5.48 -13.94
CA ASP A 71 9.03 -6.87 -14.16
C ASP A 71 7.82 -7.79 -14.29
N TRP A 72 6.73 -7.55 -13.55
CA TRP A 72 5.47 -8.28 -13.68
C TRP A 72 4.91 -8.19 -15.10
N TYR A 73 4.96 -7.00 -15.72
CA TYR A 73 4.56 -6.82 -17.11
C TYR A 73 5.53 -7.48 -18.08
N ARG A 74 6.83 -7.31 -17.87
CA ARG A 74 7.88 -7.87 -18.74
C ARG A 74 7.84 -9.38 -18.79
N GLU A 75 7.57 -10.03 -17.66
CA GLU A 75 7.47 -11.50 -17.56
C GLU A 75 6.09 -12.02 -18.02
N GLY A 76 5.23 -11.15 -18.56
CA GLY A 76 3.93 -11.56 -19.10
C GLY A 76 2.90 -11.98 -18.05
N GLN A 77 3.12 -11.66 -16.77
CA GLN A 77 2.24 -12.08 -15.68
C GLN A 77 0.83 -11.46 -15.75
N HIS A 78 0.66 -10.40 -16.55
CA HIS A 78 -0.63 -9.78 -16.84
C HIS A 78 -1.46 -10.56 -17.88
N LEU A 79 -0.88 -11.57 -18.52
CA LEU A 79 -1.53 -12.35 -19.57
C LEU A 79 -2.17 -13.63 -19.01
N SER A 80 -3.27 -14.04 -19.61
CA SER A 80 -3.96 -15.30 -19.35
C SER A 80 -4.69 -15.74 -20.62
N ASP A 81 -5.40 -16.86 -20.58
CA ASP A 81 -6.25 -17.30 -21.71
C ASP A 81 -7.32 -16.25 -22.06
N GLU A 82 -7.75 -15.43 -21.09
CA GLU A 82 -8.79 -14.41 -21.25
C GLU A 82 -8.21 -13.00 -21.45
N VAL A 83 -6.97 -12.74 -21.00
CA VAL A 83 -6.29 -11.44 -21.05
C VAL A 83 -5.07 -11.53 -21.94
N THR A 84 -5.18 -10.99 -23.15
CA THR A 84 -4.13 -11.12 -24.19
C THR A 84 -3.27 -9.88 -24.38
N ASP A 85 -3.59 -8.79 -23.68
CA ASP A 85 -2.86 -7.53 -23.77
C ASP A 85 -3.04 -6.65 -22.50
N VAL A 86 -2.35 -5.51 -22.49
CA VAL A 86 -2.40 -4.53 -21.37
C VAL A 86 -3.78 -3.91 -21.21
N ALA A 87 -4.55 -3.74 -22.29
CA ALA A 87 -5.90 -3.19 -22.20
C ALA A 87 -6.81 -4.13 -21.42
N GLY A 88 -6.71 -5.44 -21.66
CA GLY A 88 -7.42 -6.47 -20.88
C GLY A 88 -7.02 -6.47 -19.40
N ALA A 89 -5.74 -6.28 -19.09
CA ALA A 89 -5.27 -6.17 -17.71
C ALA A 89 -5.87 -4.94 -16.99
N ILE A 90 -6.01 -3.81 -17.68
CA ILE A 90 -6.68 -2.61 -17.15
C ILE A 90 -8.17 -2.87 -16.92
N GLU A 91 -8.85 -3.57 -17.83
CA GLU A 91 -10.26 -3.93 -17.66
C GLU A 91 -10.47 -4.86 -16.45
N ASN A 92 -9.55 -5.79 -16.18
CA ASN A 92 -9.59 -6.60 -14.96
C ASN A 92 -9.50 -5.74 -13.69
N LEU A 93 -8.61 -4.77 -13.67
CA LEU A 93 -8.49 -3.85 -12.53
C LEU A 93 -9.73 -2.94 -12.40
N LYS A 94 -10.31 -2.52 -13.53
CA LYS A 94 -11.60 -1.83 -13.54
C LYS A 94 -12.71 -2.64 -12.90
N SER A 95 -12.77 -3.95 -13.19
CA SER A 95 -13.75 -4.85 -12.60
C SER A 95 -13.63 -4.96 -11.08
N LEU A 96 -12.43 -4.77 -10.55
CA LEU A 96 -12.21 -4.67 -9.10
C LEU A 96 -12.73 -3.33 -8.55
N PHE A 97 -12.32 -2.21 -9.15
CA PHE A 97 -12.68 -0.88 -8.65
C PHE A 97 -14.15 -0.53 -8.81
N ILE A 98 -14.84 -1.06 -9.83
CA ILE A 98 -16.27 -0.77 -10.06
C ILE A 98 -17.16 -1.20 -8.89
N SER A 99 -16.71 -2.17 -8.10
CA SER A 99 -17.42 -2.62 -6.90
C SER A 99 -17.29 -1.67 -5.70
N TRP A 100 -16.39 -0.69 -5.78
CA TRP A 100 -16.13 0.29 -4.72
C TRP A 100 -16.94 1.56 -4.95
N VAL A 101 -17.26 2.27 -3.88
CA VAL A 101 -17.89 3.59 -3.97
C VAL A 101 -16.82 4.64 -4.31
N PRO A 102 -16.98 5.44 -5.38
CA PRO A 102 -15.97 6.44 -5.77
C PRO A 102 -15.61 7.42 -4.66
N ALA A 103 -16.60 7.88 -3.89
CA ALA A 103 -16.39 8.78 -2.76
C ALA A 103 -15.51 8.16 -1.67
N ASP A 104 -15.64 6.86 -1.41
CA ASP A 104 -14.80 6.16 -0.43
C ASP A 104 -13.35 6.07 -0.91
N LEU A 105 -13.12 5.79 -2.20
CA LEU A 105 -11.77 5.75 -2.76
C LEU A 105 -11.12 7.14 -2.76
N TYR A 106 -11.90 8.19 -3.02
CA TYR A 106 -11.42 9.56 -2.88
C TYR A 106 -11.05 9.90 -1.42
N ALA A 107 -11.90 9.54 -0.46
CA ALA A 107 -11.62 9.75 0.96
C ALA A 107 -10.36 8.98 1.41
N GLN A 108 -10.16 7.74 0.91
CA GLN A 108 -8.92 6.98 1.12
C GLN A 108 -7.72 7.68 0.51
N THR A 109 -7.86 8.23 -0.70
CA THR A 109 -6.81 9.02 -1.36
C THR A 109 -6.38 10.20 -0.49
N LEU A 110 -7.32 11.00 0.02
CA LEU A 110 -7.03 12.13 0.92
C LEU A 110 -6.39 11.67 2.24
N THR A 111 -6.87 10.56 2.79
CA THR A 111 -6.32 9.97 4.01
C THR A 111 -4.87 9.54 3.80
N TRP A 112 -4.58 8.89 2.69
CA TRP A 112 -3.21 8.48 2.35
C TRP A 112 -2.31 9.71 2.11
N MET A 113 -2.80 10.74 1.43
CA MET A 113 -2.03 12.00 1.26
C MET A 113 -1.63 12.62 2.59
N ALA A 114 -2.48 12.51 3.61
CA ALA A 114 -2.24 13.04 4.95
C ALA A 114 -1.51 12.07 5.89
N ALA A 115 -1.22 10.84 5.43
CA ALA A 115 -0.68 9.80 6.31
C ALA A 115 0.75 10.11 6.76
N ASP A 116 0.89 10.35 8.05
CA ASP A 116 2.15 10.58 8.76
C ASP A 116 1.95 10.17 10.22
N VAL A 117 2.69 9.17 10.69
CA VAL A 117 2.56 8.66 12.06
C VAL A 117 2.95 9.71 13.11
N SER A 118 3.72 10.70 12.73
CA SER A 118 4.19 11.79 13.60
C SER A 118 3.26 13.01 13.62
N ASN A 119 2.33 13.13 12.67
CA ASN A 119 1.43 14.27 12.56
C ASN A 119 0.27 14.19 13.57
N ASN A 120 0.59 14.45 14.82
CA ASN A 120 -0.35 14.48 15.95
C ASN A 120 0.23 15.31 17.10
N ALA A 121 -0.59 15.57 18.13
CA ALA A 121 -0.22 16.40 19.27
C ALA A 121 0.91 15.81 20.14
N THR A 122 1.16 14.50 20.08
CA THR A 122 2.23 13.85 20.85
C THR A 122 3.60 14.07 20.24
N PHE A 123 3.71 13.94 18.92
CA PHE A 123 4.99 13.96 18.21
C PHE A 123 5.23 15.26 17.44
N ASN A 124 4.20 16.07 17.19
CA ASN A 124 4.29 17.39 16.52
C ASN A 124 5.09 17.36 15.19
N GLY A 125 4.98 16.27 14.40
CA GLY A 125 5.68 16.09 13.14
C GLY A 125 7.10 15.50 13.26
N ASP A 126 7.57 15.17 14.46
CA ASP A 126 8.85 14.49 14.68
C ASP A 126 8.72 12.99 14.40
N LEU A 127 9.05 12.60 13.16
CA LEU A 127 8.98 11.20 12.72
C LEU A 127 9.96 10.30 13.50
N ALA A 128 11.15 10.79 13.81
CA ALA A 128 12.14 10.03 14.57
C ALA A 128 11.61 9.70 15.97
N ALA A 129 11.01 10.68 16.66
CA ALA A 129 10.40 10.48 17.95
C ALA A 129 9.22 9.51 17.90
N ALA A 130 8.37 9.60 16.85
CA ALA A 130 7.23 8.70 16.68
C ALA A 130 7.67 7.24 16.47
N LEU A 131 8.68 7.01 15.63
CA LEU A 131 9.27 5.68 15.41
C LEU A 131 9.98 5.16 16.64
N ALA A 132 10.71 6.03 17.36
CA ALA A 132 11.38 5.67 18.62
C ALA A 132 10.41 5.32 19.75
N ALA A 133 9.17 5.76 19.69
CA ALA A 133 8.11 5.40 20.64
C ALA A 133 7.62 3.97 20.47
N ILE A 134 7.85 3.32 19.31
CA ILE A 134 7.49 1.93 19.04
C ILE A 134 8.47 1.01 19.78
N LYS A 135 8.04 0.47 20.93
CA LYS A 135 8.86 -0.41 21.79
C LYS A 135 8.55 -1.88 21.63
N ILE A 136 7.46 -2.21 20.96
CA ILE A 136 7.03 -3.58 20.68
C ILE A 136 7.82 -4.18 19.50
N PRO A 137 7.88 -5.51 19.35
CA PRO A 137 8.34 -6.13 18.12
C PRO A 137 7.53 -5.61 16.92
N PHE A 138 8.23 -5.00 15.97
CA PHE A 138 7.64 -4.41 14.77
C PHE A 138 8.33 -4.97 13.53
N LEU A 139 7.57 -5.65 12.69
CA LEU A 139 8.07 -6.23 11.45
C LEU A 139 7.64 -5.37 10.25
N MET A 140 8.59 -5.00 9.40
CA MET A 140 8.34 -4.36 8.11
C MET A 140 8.61 -5.36 7.00
N MET A 141 7.63 -5.55 6.11
CA MET A 141 7.73 -6.42 4.94
C MET A 141 7.47 -5.63 3.66
N PRO A 142 8.42 -4.81 3.18
CA PRO A 142 8.32 -4.20 1.85
C PRO A 142 8.61 -5.23 0.76
N CYS A 143 8.02 -5.04 -0.43
CA CYS A 143 8.41 -5.79 -1.62
C CYS A 143 9.53 -5.06 -2.37
N ASN A 144 10.54 -5.80 -2.88
CA ASN A 144 11.70 -5.23 -3.58
C ASN A 144 11.33 -4.51 -4.88
N THR A 145 10.19 -4.83 -5.49
CA THR A 145 9.70 -4.22 -6.73
C THR A 145 8.50 -3.29 -6.52
N ASP A 146 8.11 -3.02 -5.25
CA ASP A 146 6.99 -2.12 -4.94
C ASP A 146 7.29 -0.69 -5.40
N MET A 147 6.38 -0.11 -6.19
CA MET A 147 6.49 1.25 -6.68
C MET A 147 5.86 2.29 -5.76
N TYR A 148 5.05 1.85 -4.78
CA TYR A 148 4.48 2.72 -3.75
C TYR A 148 5.40 2.85 -2.54
N PHE A 149 5.86 1.71 -1.98
CA PHE A 149 6.57 1.64 -0.71
C PHE A 149 7.90 0.91 -0.89
N ARG A 150 8.96 1.68 -1.06
CA ARG A 150 10.28 1.14 -1.35
C ARG A 150 10.94 0.54 -0.11
N VAL A 151 11.73 -0.50 -0.33
CA VAL A 151 12.62 -1.08 0.71
C VAL A 151 13.47 0.01 1.37
N ALA A 152 14.05 0.92 0.58
CA ALA A 152 14.89 2.01 1.06
C ALA A 152 14.18 2.97 2.05
N ASP A 153 12.86 3.16 1.91
CA ASP A 153 12.09 3.99 2.84
C ASP A 153 11.98 3.30 4.21
N ASN A 154 11.72 1.99 4.23
CA ASN A 154 11.70 1.21 5.48
C ASN A 154 13.10 1.06 6.10
N GLU A 155 14.14 0.93 5.28
CA GLU A 155 15.53 0.93 5.76
C GLU A 155 15.90 2.26 6.43
N ALA A 156 15.39 3.38 5.94
CA ALA A 156 15.57 4.70 6.56
C ALA A 156 14.78 4.86 7.89
N GLU A 157 13.65 4.18 8.04
CA GLU A 157 12.83 4.17 9.26
C GLU A 157 13.43 3.27 10.37
N LEU A 158 14.03 2.14 9.99
CA LEU A 158 14.50 1.10 10.91
C LEU A 158 15.43 1.59 12.03
N PRO A 159 16.43 2.47 11.79
CA PRO A 159 17.37 2.93 12.83
C PRO A 159 16.71 3.60 14.03
N TYR A 160 15.49 4.10 13.89
CA TYR A 160 14.74 4.74 14.97
C TYR A 160 13.94 3.76 15.83
N MET A 161 13.74 2.51 15.38
CA MET A 161 12.94 1.50 16.07
C MET A 161 13.81 0.49 16.81
N SER A 162 13.77 0.48 18.15
CA SER A 162 14.62 -0.40 18.98
C SER A 162 14.33 -1.89 18.80
N ASN A 163 13.12 -2.27 18.41
CA ASN A 163 12.67 -3.65 18.20
C ASN A 163 12.09 -3.84 16.79
N GLY A 164 12.54 -3.02 15.83
CA GLY A 164 12.18 -3.13 14.42
C GLY A 164 12.97 -4.21 13.70
N ALA A 165 12.37 -4.83 12.70
CA ALA A 165 13.02 -5.75 11.77
C ALA A 165 12.44 -5.58 10.37
N ILE A 166 13.28 -5.82 9.33
CA ILE A 166 12.84 -5.84 7.93
C ILE A 166 12.99 -7.25 7.39
N LYS A 167 11.98 -7.71 6.66
CA LYS A 167 11.96 -8.93 5.85
C LYS A 167 11.41 -8.59 4.48
N VAL A 168 12.30 -8.41 3.51
CA VAL A 168 11.92 -8.05 2.14
C VAL A 168 11.20 -9.20 1.47
N ILE A 169 10.07 -8.92 0.82
CA ILE A 169 9.39 -9.85 -0.08
C ILE A 169 10.10 -9.74 -1.44
N GLU A 170 10.83 -10.78 -1.82
CA GLU A 170 11.52 -10.84 -3.11
C GLU A 170 10.54 -11.33 -4.18
N SER A 171 9.90 -10.41 -4.86
CA SER A 171 8.83 -10.71 -5.81
C SER A 171 8.78 -9.71 -6.96
N TYR A 172 8.31 -10.16 -8.11
CA TYR A 172 7.93 -9.30 -9.22
C TYR A 172 6.51 -8.71 -9.10
N SER A 173 5.72 -9.13 -8.11
CA SER A 173 4.31 -8.73 -7.96
C SER A 173 4.12 -7.26 -7.61
N GLY A 174 5.19 -6.52 -7.27
CA GLY A 174 5.10 -5.12 -6.87
C GLY A 174 4.37 -4.96 -5.54
N HIS A 175 3.51 -3.95 -5.45
CA HIS A 175 2.68 -3.72 -4.26
C HIS A 175 1.72 -4.88 -3.95
N MET A 176 1.30 -5.60 -5.00
CA MET A 176 0.39 -6.73 -4.88
C MET A 176 1.00 -7.94 -4.16
N ALA A 177 2.33 -7.97 -3.96
CA ALA A 177 2.99 -8.98 -3.12
C ALA A 177 2.50 -8.99 -1.66
N GLY A 178 1.93 -7.88 -1.21
CA GLY A 178 1.30 -7.77 0.12
C GLY A 178 -0.18 -8.17 0.16
N LEU A 179 -0.80 -8.47 -0.99
CA LEU A 179 -2.22 -8.81 -1.07
C LEU A 179 -2.43 -10.32 -1.02
N PRO A 180 -3.11 -10.85 0.02
CA PRO A 180 -3.38 -12.28 0.13
C PRO A 180 -4.15 -12.83 -1.09
N GLY A 181 -3.69 -13.96 -1.62
CA GLY A 181 -4.29 -14.64 -2.77
C GLY A 181 -3.82 -14.13 -4.14
N PHE A 182 -2.92 -13.14 -4.19
CA PHE A 182 -2.39 -12.65 -5.46
C PHE A 182 -1.27 -13.54 -6.01
N ASN A 183 -0.34 -13.95 -5.15
CA ASN A 183 0.77 -14.85 -5.50
C ASN A 183 1.01 -15.84 -4.36
N THR A 184 1.02 -17.13 -4.65
CA THR A 184 1.14 -18.20 -3.64
C THR A 184 2.49 -18.21 -2.93
N ASP A 185 3.57 -17.87 -3.60
CA ASP A 185 4.91 -17.83 -3.00
C ASP A 185 5.06 -16.63 -2.06
N ASP A 186 4.52 -15.48 -2.47
CA ASP A 186 4.45 -14.28 -1.64
C ASP A 186 3.61 -14.54 -0.37
N ASP A 187 2.44 -15.18 -0.53
CA ASP A 187 1.57 -15.58 0.59
C ASP A 187 2.29 -16.51 1.57
N ALA A 188 3.00 -17.51 1.06
CA ALA A 188 3.77 -18.44 1.88
C ALA A 188 4.87 -17.72 2.67
N PHE A 189 5.61 -16.81 2.01
CA PHE A 189 6.64 -15.99 2.67
C PHE A 189 6.03 -15.13 3.77
N VAL A 190 5.01 -14.33 3.45
CA VAL A 190 4.34 -13.42 4.39
C VAL A 190 3.79 -14.20 5.58
N ASN A 191 3.08 -15.31 5.33
CA ASN A 191 2.53 -16.15 6.39
C ASN A 191 3.61 -16.69 7.33
N ASN A 192 4.72 -17.19 6.79
CA ASN A 192 5.83 -17.70 7.61
C ASN A 192 6.44 -16.59 8.49
N GLN A 193 6.59 -15.36 7.98
CA GLN A 193 7.12 -14.26 8.78
C GLN A 193 6.12 -13.83 9.87
N LEU A 194 4.81 -13.85 9.58
CA LEU A 194 3.77 -13.57 10.58
C LEU A 194 3.72 -14.64 11.68
N LEU A 195 3.82 -15.93 11.34
CA LEU A 195 3.90 -17.02 12.33
C LEU A 195 5.12 -16.83 13.25
N ASN A 196 6.28 -16.50 12.68
CA ASN A 196 7.49 -16.20 13.46
C ASN A 196 7.28 -14.99 14.39
N LEU A 197 6.70 -13.90 13.89
CA LEU A 197 6.40 -12.72 14.69
C LEU A 197 5.45 -13.06 15.85
N LEU A 198 4.47 -13.93 15.61
CA LEU A 198 3.48 -14.35 16.60
C LEU A 198 4.03 -15.41 17.60
N GLY A 199 5.18 -16.03 17.29
CA GLY A 199 5.76 -17.12 18.09
C GLY A 199 4.97 -18.43 17.93
N VAL A 200 4.34 -18.64 16.78
CA VAL A 200 3.61 -19.87 16.42
C VAL A 200 4.53 -20.73 15.54
N PRO A 201 4.75 -22.02 15.83
CA PRO A 201 5.51 -22.91 14.97
C PRO A 201 4.89 -22.96 13.56
N ALA A 202 5.73 -22.97 12.52
CA ALA A 202 5.28 -23.25 11.17
C ALA A 202 4.76 -24.71 11.13
N SER A 203 3.59 -24.92 10.56
CA SER A 203 2.96 -26.24 10.41
C SER A 203 3.58 -27.04 9.27
#